data_baae8818a815ae0d496d4a24b9674b6b
#
_entry.id   baae8818a815ae0d496d4a24b9674b6b
#
_cell.length_a   1.000
_cell.length_b   1.000
_cell.length_c   1.000
_cell.angle_alpha   90.00
_cell.angle_beta   90.00
_cell.angle_gamma   90.00
#
_symmetry.space_group_name_H-M   'P 1'
#
loop_
_entity.id
_entity.type
_entity.pdbx_description
1 polymer ?
#
loop_
_entity_poly.entity_id
_entity_poly.type
_entity_poly.pdbx_seq_one_letter_code
_entity_poly.pdbx_strand_id
1 'polypeptide(L)'
;MPTAYSRCYDPTGARYGIPTYPWRMAPDGYATRRQLRARGLRPGGQEVSAQVMVTSRRHGARVAYLYRLDLAKPVRPMTSRKWGALALAMLARRTCPRCQLDVGYCISRRHGICGLCLVAEEQCAT
;
A
#
# COMPACT_ATOMS: atom_id res chain seq x y z
N MET A 1 -28.40 -0.99 -21.35
CA MET A 1 -27.76 -0.83 -20.02
C MET A 1 -26.32 -0.36 -20.21
N PRO A 2 -25.87 0.65 -19.47
CA PRO A 2 -24.48 1.06 -19.57
C PRO A 2 -23.57 -0.07 -19.10
N THR A 3 -22.56 -0.37 -19.89
CA THR A 3 -21.53 -1.33 -19.51
C THR A 3 -20.77 -0.85 -18.27
N ALA A 4 -20.14 -1.75 -17.53
CA ALA A 4 -19.31 -1.37 -16.37
C ALA A 4 -18.25 -0.32 -16.75
N TYR A 5 -17.80 -0.32 -18.00
CA TYR A 5 -16.87 0.65 -18.53
C TYR A 5 -17.44 2.06 -18.62
N SER A 6 -18.67 2.21 -19.09
CA SER A 6 -19.28 3.54 -19.25
C SER A 6 -19.57 4.24 -17.93
N ARG A 7 -19.80 3.49 -16.87
CA ARG A 7 -20.02 4.04 -15.53
C ARG A 7 -18.77 4.67 -14.94
N CYS A 8 -17.61 4.17 -15.29
CA CYS A 8 -16.32 4.61 -14.75
C CYS A 8 -15.59 5.57 -15.70
N TYR A 9 -16.22 5.99 -16.79
CA TYR A 9 -15.62 6.90 -17.76
C TYR A 9 -16.10 8.33 -17.52
N ASP A 10 -15.22 9.17 -16.98
CA ASP A 10 -15.47 10.58 -16.68
C ASP A 10 -14.20 11.40 -16.91
N PRO A 11 -13.81 11.64 -18.18
CA PRO A 11 -12.53 12.31 -18.48
C PRO A 11 -12.47 13.77 -18.05
N THR A 12 -13.61 14.42 -17.81
CA THR A 12 -13.68 15.82 -17.38
C THR A 12 -13.72 15.98 -15.86
N GLY A 13 -13.96 14.89 -15.13
CA GLY A 13 -14.11 14.94 -13.67
C GLY A 13 -15.44 15.52 -13.18
N ALA A 14 -16.42 15.67 -14.08
CA ALA A 14 -17.72 16.26 -13.72
C ALA A 14 -18.51 15.42 -12.72
N ARG A 15 -18.36 14.11 -12.78
CA ARG A 15 -19.09 13.17 -11.90
C ARG A 15 -18.31 12.84 -10.63
N TYR A 16 -17.02 12.60 -10.72
CA TYR A 16 -16.20 12.10 -9.61
C TYR A 16 -15.23 13.14 -9.03
N GLY A 17 -15.24 14.36 -9.53
CA GLY A 17 -14.40 15.46 -9.07
C GLY A 17 -13.00 15.52 -9.68
N ILE A 18 -12.49 14.41 -10.18
CA ILE A 18 -11.22 14.33 -10.94
C ILE A 18 -11.42 13.48 -12.18
N PRO A 19 -10.59 13.63 -13.22
CA PRO A 19 -10.68 12.77 -14.40
C PRO A 19 -10.62 11.30 -14.00
N THR A 20 -11.59 10.53 -14.46
CA THR A 20 -11.77 9.12 -14.09
C THR A 20 -11.85 8.27 -15.35
N TYR A 21 -11.13 7.15 -15.36
CA TYR A 21 -11.06 6.22 -16.47
C TYR A 21 -11.39 4.81 -15.99
N PRO A 22 -11.93 3.95 -16.88
CA PRO A 22 -12.13 2.56 -16.54
C PRO A 22 -10.81 1.85 -16.15
N TRP A 23 -10.92 0.81 -15.37
CA TRP A 23 -9.75 0.02 -14.94
C TRP A 23 -8.93 -0.46 -16.12
N ARG A 24 -7.61 -0.31 -16.05
CA ARG A 24 -6.63 -0.62 -17.11
C ARG A 24 -6.71 0.26 -18.35
N MET A 25 -7.50 1.31 -18.33
CA MET A 25 -7.65 2.23 -19.46
C MET A 25 -7.12 3.63 -19.13
N ALA A 26 -6.06 3.70 -18.33
CA ALA A 26 -5.38 4.96 -18.05
C ALA A 26 -4.80 5.56 -19.33
N PRO A 27 -4.92 6.89 -19.52
CA PRO A 27 -4.32 7.55 -20.67
C PRO A 27 -2.79 7.49 -20.60
N ASP A 28 -2.13 7.64 -21.75
CA ASP A 28 -0.67 7.70 -21.82
C ASP A 28 -0.13 8.88 -20.99
N GLY A 29 1.03 8.69 -20.39
CA GLY A 29 1.65 9.70 -19.54
C GLY A 29 1.21 9.67 -18.08
N TYR A 30 0.35 8.75 -17.69
CA TYR A 30 -0.12 8.55 -16.32
C TYR A 30 0.24 7.16 -15.83
N ALA A 31 0.50 7.06 -14.54
CA ALA A 31 0.79 5.78 -13.89
C ALA A 31 0.30 5.80 -12.45
N THR A 32 -0.06 4.62 -11.94
CA THR A 32 -0.36 4.44 -10.52
C THR A 32 0.94 4.46 -9.71
N ARG A 33 0.82 4.67 -8.41
CA ARG A 33 1.99 4.62 -7.51
C ARG A 33 2.74 3.28 -7.62
N ARG A 34 2.01 2.19 -7.75
CA ARG A 34 2.60 0.85 -7.92
C ARG A 34 3.38 0.72 -9.23
N GLN A 35 2.82 1.24 -10.33
CA GLN A 35 3.49 1.25 -11.64
C GLN A 35 4.72 2.16 -11.63
N LEU A 36 4.66 3.31 -10.98
CA LEU A 36 5.82 4.18 -10.78
C LEU A 36 6.93 3.46 -10.02
N ARG A 37 6.59 2.80 -8.93
CA ARG A 37 7.56 2.04 -8.13
C ARG A 37 8.25 0.94 -8.96
N ALA A 38 7.53 0.24 -9.82
CA ALA A 38 8.09 -0.77 -10.72
C ALA A 38 9.12 -0.19 -11.69
N ARG A 39 9.03 1.12 -12.00
CA ARG A 39 9.98 1.85 -12.83
C ARG A 39 11.08 2.57 -12.02
N GLY A 40 11.14 2.37 -10.71
CA GLY A 40 12.06 3.09 -9.84
C GLY A 40 11.70 4.56 -9.62
N LEU A 41 10.43 4.92 -9.79
CA LEU A 41 9.92 6.28 -9.66
C LEU A 41 8.98 6.42 -8.46
N ARG A 42 8.79 7.66 -8.03
CA ARG A 42 7.82 8.06 -7.01
C ARG A 42 7.02 9.26 -7.50
N PRO A 43 5.83 9.53 -6.96
CA PRO A 43 5.03 10.69 -7.38
C PRO A 43 5.77 12.03 -7.25
N GLY A 44 6.66 12.18 -6.25
CA GLY A 44 7.47 13.39 -6.10
C GLY A 44 6.73 14.58 -5.51
N GLY A 45 5.71 14.34 -4.71
CA GLY A 45 4.92 15.38 -4.05
C GLY A 45 3.84 15.99 -4.91
N GLN A 46 3.64 15.51 -6.14
CA GLN A 46 2.52 15.96 -6.99
C GLN A 46 1.17 15.50 -6.44
N GLU A 47 0.14 16.27 -6.72
CA GLU A 47 -1.23 15.90 -6.40
C GLU A 47 -1.74 14.81 -7.37
N VAL A 48 -2.81 14.13 -6.96
CA VAL A 48 -3.48 13.13 -7.80
C VAL A 48 -4.03 13.83 -9.04
N SER A 49 -3.61 13.39 -10.22
CA SER A 49 -4.03 14.00 -11.50
C SER A 49 -5.28 13.36 -12.08
N ALA A 50 -5.48 12.07 -11.84
CA ALA A 50 -6.61 11.31 -12.35
C ALA A 50 -6.80 10.05 -11.51
N GLN A 51 -7.77 9.24 -11.86
CA GLN A 51 -7.97 7.94 -11.22
C GLN A 51 -8.48 6.92 -12.24
N VAL A 52 -8.23 5.65 -11.97
CA VAL A 52 -8.90 4.53 -12.64
C VAL A 52 -9.85 3.88 -11.65
N MET A 53 -10.99 3.44 -12.12
CA MET A 53 -12.05 2.92 -11.27
C MET A 53 -12.65 1.66 -11.88
N VAL A 54 -13.00 0.72 -11.02
CA VAL A 54 -13.82 -0.45 -11.36
C VAL A 54 -14.88 -0.62 -10.27
N THR A 55 -16.08 -0.97 -10.69
CA THR A 55 -17.18 -1.29 -9.76
C THR A 55 -17.50 -2.78 -9.85
N SER A 56 -17.71 -3.39 -8.70
CA SER A 56 -18.06 -4.80 -8.57
C SER A 56 -19.21 -4.92 -7.58
N ARG A 57 -20.17 -5.80 -7.88
CA ARG A 57 -21.26 -6.11 -6.95
C ARG A 57 -20.76 -6.71 -5.63
N ARG A 58 -19.67 -7.47 -5.70
CA ARG A 58 -19.10 -8.20 -4.55
C ARG A 58 -18.22 -7.34 -3.66
N HIS A 59 -17.42 -6.44 -4.26
CA HIS A 59 -16.39 -5.67 -3.57
C HIS A 59 -16.58 -4.16 -3.61
N GLY A 60 -17.67 -3.68 -4.20
CA GLY A 60 -17.92 -2.25 -4.36
C GLY A 60 -16.98 -1.60 -5.37
N ALA A 61 -16.77 -0.30 -5.20
CA ALA A 61 -15.88 0.45 -6.07
C ALA A 61 -14.42 0.33 -5.62
N ARG A 62 -13.52 0.07 -6.57
CA ARG A 62 -12.08 0.12 -6.36
C ARG A 62 -11.51 1.27 -7.17
N VAL A 63 -10.66 2.04 -6.54
CA VAL A 63 -10.04 3.23 -7.13
C VAL A 63 -8.53 3.12 -7.00
N ALA A 64 -7.81 3.44 -8.08
CA ALA A 64 -6.37 3.62 -8.07
C ALA A 64 -6.05 5.00 -8.61
N TYR A 65 -5.31 5.78 -7.85
CA TYR A 65 -4.94 7.14 -8.25
C TYR A 65 -3.82 7.13 -9.28
N LEU A 66 -3.90 8.07 -10.22
CA LEU A 66 -2.93 8.24 -11.29
C LEU A 66 -2.10 9.51 -11.08
N TYR A 67 -0.83 9.40 -11.38
CA TYR A 67 0.14 10.48 -11.30
C TYR A 67 0.80 10.68 -12.66
N ARG A 68 1.20 11.92 -12.95
CA ARG A 68 1.88 12.25 -14.20
C ARG A 68 3.31 11.71 -14.19
N LEU A 69 3.69 11.01 -15.26
CA LEU A 69 5.04 10.48 -15.43
C LEU A 69 6.09 11.57 -15.56
N ASP A 70 5.78 12.69 -16.21
CA ASP A 70 6.68 13.81 -16.40
C ASP A 70 7.03 14.55 -15.10
N LEU A 71 6.18 14.46 -14.08
CA LEU A 71 6.41 15.05 -12.75
C LEU A 71 6.97 14.02 -11.75
N ALA A 72 7.07 12.76 -12.13
CA ALA A 72 7.61 11.71 -11.27
C ALA A 72 9.11 11.91 -11.05
N LYS A 73 9.57 11.59 -9.85
CA LYS A 73 10.98 11.70 -9.46
C LYS A 73 11.56 10.31 -9.16
N PRO A 74 12.89 10.12 -9.32
CA PRO A 74 13.51 8.86 -8.94
C PRO A 74 13.31 8.55 -7.45
N VAL A 75 13.16 7.26 -7.14
CA VAL A 75 13.11 6.79 -5.75
C VAL A 75 14.47 7.07 -5.10
N ARG A 76 14.44 7.62 -3.89
CA ARG A 76 15.67 7.87 -3.12
C ARG A 76 16.34 6.55 -2.78
N PRO A 77 17.65 6.40 -3.04
CA PRO A 77 18.35 5.16 -2.70
C PRO A 77 18.40 4.97 -1.18
N MET A 78 18.38 3.72 -0.76
CA MET A 78 18.57 3.36 0.64
C MET A 78 20.04 3.56 1.02
N THR A 79 20.28 4.35 2.07
CA THR A 79 21.60 4.52 2.65
C THR A 79 21.88 3.44 3.70
N SER A 80 23.14 3.22 4.04
CA SER A 80 23.54 2.29 5.12
C SER A 80 22.87 2.64 6.45
N ARG A 81 22.74 3.93 6.75
CA ARG A 81 22.05 4.42 7.95
C ARG A 81 20.56 4.03 7.96
N LYS A 82 19.88 4.16 6.84
CA LYS A 82 18.47 3.76 6.69
C LYS A 82 18.30 2.24 6.82
N TRP A 83 19.20 1.47 6.22
CA TRP A 83 19.20 0.02 6.38
C TRP A 83 19.40 -0.39 7.83
N GLY A 84 20.32 0.27 8.56
CA GLY A 84 20.54 0.05 9.98
C GLY A 84 19.30 0.38 10.81
N ALA A 85 18.65 1.50 10.56
CA ALA A 85 17.41 1.90 11.23
C ALA A 85 16.29 0.90 10.97
N LEU A 86 16.14 0.42 9.74
CA LEU A 86 15.16 -0.60 9.39
C LEU A 86 15.45 -1.93 10.13
N ALA A 87 16.71 -2.35 10.17
CA ALA A 87 17.11 -3.56 10.89
C ALA A 87 16.76 -3.50 12.37
N LEU A 88 17.00 -2.37 13.05
CA LEU A 88 16.62 -2.14 14.45
C LEU A 88 15.10 -2.16 14.64
N ALA A 89 14.35 -1.53 13.73
CA ALA A 89 12.89 -1.54 13.79
C ALA A 89 12.33 -2.96 13.62
N MET A 90 12.88 -3.75 12.71
CA MET A 90 12.48 -5.14 12.51
C MET A 90 12.85 -6.03 13.71
N LEU A 91 14.02 -5.81 14.30
CA LEU A 91 14.43 -6.51 15.53
C LEU A 91 13.44 -6.22 16.67
N ALA A 92 13.05 -4.97 16.87
CA ALA A 92 12.06 -4.60 17.87
C ALA A 92 10.72 -5.32 17.67
N ARG A 93 10.28 -5.49 16.42
CA ARG A 93 9.04 -6.22 16.09
C ARG A 93 9.12 -7.72 16.28
N ARG A 94 10.33 -8.29 16.24
CA ARG A 94 10.58 -9.72 16.43
C ARG A 94 10.93 -10.06 17.87
N THR A 95 11.21 -9.07 18.70
CA THR A 95 11.59 -9.30 20.10
C THR A 95 10.35 -9.37 20.98
N CYS A 96 10.17 -10.49 21.66
CA CYS A 96 9.06 -10.66 22.58
C CYS A 96 9.29 -9.82 23.84
N PRO A 97 8.33 -8.98 24.27
CA PRO A 97 8.50 -8.17 25.49
C PRO A 97 8.51 -9.00 26.77
N ARG A 98 8.00 -10.23 26.73
CA ARG A 98 7.92 -11.11 27.89
C ARG A 98 9.19 -11.94 28.10
N CYS A 99 9.61 -12.71 27.10
CA CYS A 99 10.83 -13.52 27.16
C CYS A 99 12.08 -12.78 26.66
N GLN A 100 11.92 -11.63 26.03
CA GLN A 100 12.98 -10.77 25.48
C GLN A 100 13.89 -11.44 24.45
N LEU A 101 13.39 -12.47 23.78
CA LEU A 101 14.11 -13.17 22.73
C LEU A 101 13.64 -12.71 21.35
N ASP A 102 14.57 -12.70 20.39
CA ASP A 102 14.24 -12.57 18.98
C ASP A 102 13.67 -13.90 18.50
N VAL A 103 12.40 -13.91 18.16
CA VAL A 103 11.67 -15.12 17.77
C VAL A 103 11.71 -15.38 16.26
N GLY A 104 12.39 -14.51 15.47
CA GLY A 104 12.57 -14.68 14.03
C GLY A 104 11.36 -14.32 13.18
N TYR A 105 10.26 -13.87 13.76
CA TYR A 105 9.07 -13.41 13.05
C TYR A 105 8.48 -12.18 13.75
N CYS A 106 7.73 -11.37 13.00
CA CYS A 106 7.04 -10.21 13.58
C CYS A 106 5.88 -10.66 14.46
N ILE A 107 5.94 -10.26 15.73
CA ILE A 107 4.91 -10.62 16.71
C ILE A 107 3.62 -9.89 16.39
N SER A 108 2.49 -10.62 16.39
CA SER A 108 1.18 -10.07 16.14
C SER A 108 0.79 -9.03 17.18
N ARG A 109 0.32 -7.87 16.74
CA ARG A 109 -0.21 -6.83 17.63
C ARG A 109 -1.42 -7.31 18.45
N ARG A 110 -2.14 -8.30 17.95
CA ARG A 110 -3.30 -8.88 18.62
C ARG A 110 -2.92 -9.56 19.94
N HIS A 111 -1.80 -10.26 19.94
CA HIS A 111 -1.34 -11.01 21.12
C HIS A 111 -0.26 -10.27 21.91
N GLY A 112 0.58 -9.50 21.24
CA GLY A 112 1.64 -8.72 21.85
C GLY A 112 2.83 -9.50 22.38
N ILE A 113 2.76 -10.84 22.40
CA ILE A 113 3.81 -11.76 22.87
C ILE A 113 4.02 -12.88 21.84
N CYS A 114 5.14 -13.59 21.94
CA CYS A 114 5.45 -14.68 21.04
C CYS A 114 4.56 -15.91 21.31
N GLY A 115 4.50 -16.82 20.33
CA GLY A 115 3.68 -18.02 20.41
C GLY A 115 3.99 -18.91 21.60
N LEU A 116 5.28 -19.06 21.98
CA LEU A 116 5.67 -19.85 23.14
C LEU A 116 5.18 -19.24 24.44
N CYS A 117 5.30 -17.92 24.60
CA CYS A 117 4.77 -17.23 25.78
C CYS A 117 3.24 -17.29 25.84
N LEU A 118 2.58 -17.21 24.68
CA LEU A 118 1.12 -17.31 24.59
C LEU A 118 0.63 -18.69 25.05
N VAL A 119 1.25 -19.76 24.57
CA VAL A 119 0.93 -21.14 24.98
C VAL A 119 1.19 -21.35 26.48
N ALA A 120 2.28 -20.78 27.01
CA ALA A 120 2.57 -20.86 28.44
C ALA A 120 1.51 -20.17 29.30
N GLU A 121 0.95 -19.04 28.83
CA GLU A 121 -0.17 -18.37 29.50
C GLU A 121 -1.44 -19.23 29.53
N GLU A 122 -1.78 -19.83 28.38
CA GLU A 122 -2.95 -20.71 28.28
C GLU A 122 -2.84 -21.92 29.21
N GLN A 123 -1.65 -22.50 29.35
CA GLN A 123 -1.40 -23.62 30.24
C GLN A 123 -1.49 -23.23 31.74
N CYS A 124 -1.11 -22.00 32.08
CA CYS A 124 -1.23 -21.51 33.44
C CYS A 124 -2.64 -21.08 33.83
N ALA A 125 -3.52 -20.85 32.86
CA ALA A 125 -4.90 -20.40 33.07
C ALA A 125 -5.89 -21.56 33.37
N THR A 126 -5.46 -22.83 33.30
CA THR A 126 -6.28 -24.03 33.61
C THR A 126 -6.06 -24.56 35.00
#